data_7391e36d2da56ad7932e4263d925a3a9
#
_entry.id   7391e36d2da56ad7932e4263d925a3a9
#
_cell.length_a   1.000
_cell.length_b   1.000
_cell.length_c   1.000
_cell.angle_alpha   90.00
_cell.angle_beta   90.00
_cell.angle_gamma   90.00
#
_symmetry.space_group_name_H-M   'P 1'
#
loop_
_entity.id
_entity.type
_entity.pdbx_description
1 polymer ?
#
loop_
_entity_poly.entity_id
_entity_poly.type
_entity_poly.pdbx_seq_one_letter_code
_entity_poly.pdbx_strand_id
1 'polypeptide(L)'
;MNRLIAVSLLTLATMGAAQTPVAETSSLSPAEQSIAAAKKEIEKKPTQYSGYNQLAIALSRRARETSDVVYYRQAEDALKKSQDLAANNLEAAKIQVWLLLGRHEFPSALEAATALNKRVPDDVFVYGFLTDANAELGNYEAAERAAQWMLNLRPGNLPGMTRAAYLRELFGDVDGAYDLMDAAYQGTVPTETEDRAWILAQMGHLRFVAGRTDEAENILRQALAVFPGYHYALGNLAKVRITQRRYDEAVTLVQQRYDAAPHAENLYDLAEALELAGREGDAKKAFAEFEAKSLAESARKDNSSRELVFYYADHAHRPAKALEIAMQEFAWRHDVYTLDAYAWALHVNGRDAEARKQIETALSVGIRAARIFAHAGEITLTLTDRAAAVRYLQQSVSLHAAGSERASTLLAQIGRRDINRP
;
A
#
# COMPACT_ATOMS: atom_id res chain seq x y z
N MET A 1 3.16 15.88 85.56
CA MET A 1 4.27 14.88 85.43
C MET A 1 4.65 14.82 83.96
N ASN A 2 5.78 15.42 83.66
CA ASN A 2 6.37 15.54 82.31
C ASN A 2 6.90 14.22 81.81
N ARG A 3 6.66 13.90 80.53
CA ARG A 3 7.56 13.07 79.73
C ARG A 3 7.76 13.67 78.32
N LEU A 4 8.94 14.22 78.19
CA LEU A 4 9.49 14.60 76.90
C LEU A 4 9.71 13.34 76.06
N ILE A 5 9.26 13.35 74.79
CA ILE A 5 9.68 12.36 73.78
C ILE A 5 10.48 13.12 72.73
N ALA A 6 11.76 12.75 72.63
CA ALA A 6 12.68 13.26 71.66
C ALA A 6 12.32 12.71 70.27
N VAL A 7 12.16 13.62 69.31
CA VAL A 7 11.99 13.25 67.86
C VAL A 7 13.35 13.23 67.22
N SER A 8 13.83 12.04 66.87
CA SER A 8 15.01 11.86 66.05
C SER A 8 14.66 12.10 64.59
N LEU A 9 15.23 13.13 63.98
CA LEU A 9 15.18 13.34 62.55
C LEU A 9 16.11 12.33 61.87
N LEU A 10 15.52 11.35 61.18
CA LEU A 10 16.21 10.53 60.20
C LEU A 10 16.20 11.25 58.82
N THR A 11 17.35 11.76 58.42
CA THR A 11 17.57 12.22 57.02
C THR A 11 17.67 11.01 56.11
N LEU A 12 16.61 10.78 55.32
CA LEU A 12 16.69 9.85 54.18
C LEU A 12 17.48 10.52 53.04
N ALA A 13 18.69 10.03 52.85
CA ALA A 13 19.46 10.28 51.61
C ALA A 13 18.80 9.50 50.48
N THR A 14 18.13 10.20 49.55
CA THR A 14 17.67 9.61 48.28
C THR A 14 18.89 9.38 47.42
N MET A 15 19.36 8.13 47.37
CA MET A 15 20.26 7.69 46.32
C MET A 15 19.46 7.68 45.01
N GLY A 16 19.73 8.65 44.16
CA GLY A 16 19.29 8.64 42.76
C GLY A 16 19.96 7.46 42.06
N ALA A 17 19.20 6.41 41.81
CA ALA A 17 19.63 5.36 40.87
C ALA A 17 19.73 6.03 39.49
N ALA A 18 20.97 6.22 39.05
CA ALA A 18 21.25 6.54 37.66
C ALA A 18 20.72 5.35 36.81
N GLN A 19 19.63 5.55 36.11
CA GLN A 19 19.20 4.65 35.05
C GLN A 19 20.26 4.74 33.97
N THR A 20 21.11 3.74 33.91
CA THR A 20 21.93 3.46 32.72
C THR A 20 20.97 3.34 31.53
N PRO A 21 21.15 4.09 30.43
CA PRO A 21 20.37 3.88 29.24
C PRO A 21 20.62 2.43 28.81
N VAL A 22 19.55 1.62 28.83
CA VAL A 22 19.53 0.34 28.15
C VAL A 22 19.79 0.69 26.68
N ALA A 23 20.98 0.38 26.21
CA ALA A 23 21.26 0.41 24.78
C ALA A 23 20.21 -0.50 24.13
N GLU A 24 19.27 0.10 23.39
CA GLU A 24 18.42 -0.63 22.48
C GLU A 24 19.34 -1.33 21.49
N THR A 25 19.64 -2.58 21.76
CA THR A 25 20.16 -3.49 20.73
C THR A 25 19.01 -3.65 19.76
N SER A 26 18.94 -2.79 18.72
CA SER A 26 18.00 -2.97 17.64
C SER A 26 18.29 -4.35 17.05
N SER A 27 17.43 -5.31 17.33
CA SER A 27 17.54 -6.62 16.71
C SER A 27 17.34 -6.42 15.21
N LEU A 28 18.27 -6.97 14.41
CA LEU A 28 18.17 -6.94 12.96
C LEU A 28 16.78 -7.43 12.52
N SER A 29 16.19 -6.79 11.52
CA SER A 29 14.93 -7.26 10.93
C SER A 29 15.09 -8.64 10.30
N PRO A 30 14.01 -9.39 10.05
CA PRO A 30 14.08 -10.68 9.38
C PRO A 30 14.82 -10.64 8.03
N ALA A 31 14.62 -9.58 7.25
CA ALA A 31 15.33 -9.43 5.98
C ALA A 31 16.82 -9.13 6.21
N GLU A 32 17.18 -8.30 7.18
CA GLU A 32 18.59 -8.01 7.52
C GLU A 32 19.33 -9.25 8.00
N GLN A 33 18.68 -10.08 8.82
CA GLN A 33 19.23 -11.38 9.23
C GLN A 33 19.49 -12.29 8.03
N SER A 34 18.53 -12.35 7.09
CA SER A 34 18.63 -13.13 5.87
C SER A 34 19.74 -12.61 4.94
N ILE A 35 19.91 -11.30 4.81
CA ILE A 35 21.01 -10.66 4.06
C ILE A 35 22.36 -11.05 4.66
N ALA A 36 22.49 -10.97 5.99
CA ALA A 36 23.74 -11.33 6.67
C ALA A 36 24.08 -12.81 6.47
N ALA A 37 23.09 -13.70 6.57
CA ALA A 37 23.25 -15.13 6.34
C ALA A 37 23.67 -15.45 4.90
N ALA A 38 23.02 -14.83 3.90
CA ALA A 38 23.35 -15.01 2.50
C ALA A 38 24.78 -14.52 2.16
N LYS A 39 25.19 -13.36 2.68
CA LYS A 39 26.56 -12.85 2.53
C LYS A 39 27.60 -13.81 3.09
N LYS A 40 27.35 -14.35 4.29
CA LYS A 40 28.24 -15.35 4.91
C LYS A 40 28.34 -16.65 4.09
N GLU A 41 27.25 -17.07 3.45
CA GLU A 41 27.28 -18.25 2.56
C GLU A 41 28.09 -17.96 1.28
N ILE A 42 27.94 -16.77 0.70
CA ILE A 42 28.74 -16.33 -0.47
C ILE A 42 30.23 -16.27 -0.13
N GLU A 43 30.61 -15.75 1.04
CA GLU A 43 32.04 -15.74 1.49
C GLU A 43 32.63 -17.14 1.54
N LYS A 44 31.86 -18.12 2.02
CA LYS A 44 32.31 -19.52 2.09
C LYS A 44 32.37 -20.20 0.74
N LYS A 45 31.46 -19.86 -0.17
CA LYS A 45 31.24 -20.53 -1.45
C LYS A 45 30.97 -19.54 -2.59
N PRO A 46 31.94 -18.71 -2.97
CA PRO A 46 31.71 -17.59 -3.90
C PRO A 46 31.37 -18.02 -5.33
N THR A 47 31.58 -19.29 -5.69
CA THR A 47 31.23 -19.85 -7.01
C THR A 47 29.89 -20.58 -7.04
N GLN A 48 29.16 -20.65 -5.91
CA GLN A 48 27.83 -21.25 -5.85
C GLN A 48 26.75 -20.19 -6.06
N TYR A 49 25.93 -20.37 -7.10
CA TYR A 49 24.86 -19.43 -7.44
C TYR A 49 23.76 -19.32 -6.36
N SER A 50 23.55 -20.36 -5.54
CA SER A 50 22.50 -20.41 -4.53
C SER A 50 22.61 -19.31 -3.47
N GLY A 51 23.82 -18.97 -3.03
CA GLY A 51 24.04 -17.87 -2.09
C GLY A 51 23.61 -16.52 -2.66
N TYR A 52 23.85 -16.29 -3.93
CA TYR A 52 23.43 -15.06 -4.63
C TYR A 52 21.90 -15.01 -4.85
N ASN A 53 21.24 -16.16 -5.11
CA ASN A 53 19.78 -16.23 -5.13
C ASN A 53 19.18 -15.85 -3.77
N GLN A 54 19.72 -16.41 -2.68
CA GLN A 54 19.28 -16.09 -1.31
C GLN A 54 19.48 -14.60 -1.00
N LEU A 55 20.61 -14.02 -1.42
CA LEU A 55 20.87 -12.59 -1.24
C LEU A 55 19.85 -11.74 -2.00
N ALA A 56 19.55 -12.08 -3.26
CA ALA A 56 18.56 -11.35 -4.08
C ALA A 56 17.17 -11.40 -3.45
N ILE A 57 16.73 -12.57 -2.95
CA ILE A 57 15.46 -12.72 -2.23
C ILE A 57 15.43 -11.87 -0.95
N ALA A 58 16.49 -11.94 -0.15
CA ALA A 58 16.57 -11.20 1.11
C ALA A 58 16.57 -9.69 0.91
N LEU A 59 17.25 -9.19 -0.13
CA LEU A 59 17.26 -7.79 -0.53
C LEU A 59 15.87 -7.34 -1.04
N SER A 60 15.16 -8.17 -1.79
CA SER A 60 13.79 -7.88 -2.23
C SER A 60 12.81 -7.81 -1.05
N ARG A 61 12.98 -8.66 -0.02
CA ARG A 61 12.23 -8.56 1.23
C ARG A 61 12.55 -7.27 1.98
N ARG A 62 13.83 -6.86 2.01
CA ARG A 62 14.21 -5.59 2.64
C ARG A 62 13.60 -4.39 1.92
N ALA A 63 13.52 -4.42 0.59
CA ALA A 63 12.80 -3.40 -0.17
C ALA A 63 11.33 -3.29 0.28
N ARG A 64 10.64 -4.40 0.55
CA ARG A 64 9.25 -4.42 1.07
C ARG A 64 9.16 -3.87 2.50
N GLU A 65 10.12 -4.20 3.38
CA GLU A 65 10.16 -3.69 4.75
C GLU A 65 10.31 -2.16 4.82
N THR A 66 11.04 -1.57 3.87
CA THR A 66 11.49 -0.17 3.93
C THR A 66 10.96 0.72 2.82
N SER A 67 10.32 0.15 1.80
CA SER A 67 9.98 0.82 0.53
C SER A 67 11.18 1.49 -0.16
N ASP A 68 12.43 1.10 0.17
CA ASP A 68 13.64 1.66 -0.46
C ASP A 68 14.02 0.86 -1.71
N VAL A 69 13.82 1.48 -2.87
CA VAL A 69 14.12 0.90 -4.19
C VAL A 69 15.62 0.57 -4.42
N VAL A 70 16.51 1.10 -3.57
CA VAL A 70 17.93 0.76 -3.62
C VAL A 70 18.15 -0.74 -3.45
N TYR A 71 17.36 -1.38 -2.61
CA TYR A 71 17.45 -2.82 -2.36
C TYR A 71 17.07 -3.66 -3.58
N TYR A 72 16.15 -3.19 -4.44
CA TYR A 72 15.87 -3.90 -5.71
C TYR A 72 17.05 -3.87 -6.66
N ARG A 73 17.80 -2.76 -6.74
CA ARG A 73 19.03 -2.70 -7.56
C ARG A 73 20.10 -3.65 -7.03
N GLN A 74 20.32 -3.67 -5.71
CA GLN A 74 21.25 -4.61 -5.08
C GLN A 74 20.83 -6.08 -5.32
N ALA A 75 19.51 -6.35 -5.31
CA ALA A 75 18.99 -7.67 -5.62
C ALA A 75 19.26 -8.07 -7.08
N GLU A 76 19.16 -7.13 -8.03
CA GLU A 76 19.52 -7.34 -9.44
C GLU A 76 20.99 -7.65 -9.63
N ASP A 77 21.88 -6.93 -8.93
CA ASP A 77 23.32 -7.20 -8.96
C ASP A 77 23.63 -8.62 -8.45
N ALA A 78 23.00 -9.03 -7.36
CA ALA A 78 23.12 -10.38 -6.84
C ALA A 78 22.55 -11.42 -7.82
N LEU A 79 21.38 -11.14 -8.41
CA LEU A 79 20.75 -12.02 -9.40
C LEU A 79 21.62 -12.19 -10.65
N LYS A 80 22.21 -11.11 -11.16
CA LYS A 80 23.15 -11.16 -12.28
C LYS A 80 24.33 -12.07 -12.00
N LYS A 81 24.92 -11.97 -10.80
CA LYS A 81 25.98 -12.88 -10.37
C LYS A 81 25.55 -14.34 -10.34
N SER A 82 24.32 -14.61 -9.86
CA SER A 82 23.76 -15.96 -9.90
C SER A 82 23.62 -16.50 -11.34
N GLN A 83 23.12 -15.66 -12.25
CA GLN A 83 22.93 -16.03 -13.68
C GLN A 83 24.26 -16.22 -14.41
N ASP A 84 25.30 -15.42 -14.12
CA ASP A 84 26.65 -15.59 -14.65
C ASP A 84 27.25 -16.94 -14.25
N LEU A 85 26.95 -17.42 -13.02
CA LEU A 85 27.41 -18.72 -12.50
C LEU A 85 26.58 -19.90 -13.03
N ALA A 86 25.28 -19.68 -13.32
CA ALA A 86 24.35 -20.73 -13.75
C ALA A 86 23.23 -20.14 -14.61
N ALA A 87 23.43 -20.02 -15.90
CA ALA A 87 22.51 -19.37 -16.85
C ALA A 87 21.10 -19.99 -16.90
N ASN A 88 20.96 -21.31 -16.68
CA ASN A 88 19.67 -22.01 -16.70
C ASN A 88 19.03 -22.20 -15.33
N ASN A 89 19.44 -21.43 -14.34
CA ASN A 89 18.96 -21.48 -12.97
C ASN A 89 17.49 -21.06 -12.89
N LEU A 90 16.62 -22.02 -12.60
CA LEU A 90 15.17 -21.82 -12.51
C LEU A 90 14.79 -20.85 -11.37
N GLU A 91 15.46 -20.94 -10.21
CA GLU A 91 15.21 -20.04 -9.10
C GLU A 91 15.58 -18.59 -9.44
N ALA A 92 16.70 -18.37 -10.15
CA ALA A 92 17.07 -17.05 -10.65
C ALA A 92 16.02 -16.49 -11.62
N ALA A 93 15.43 -17.33 -12.46
CA ALA A 93 14.36 -16.91 -13.36
C ALA A 93 13.09 -16.51 -12.61
N LYS A 94 12.74 -17.20 -11.51
CA LYS A 94 11.63 -16.79 -10.62
C LYS A 94 11.92 -15.47 -9.91
N ILE A 95 13.14 -15.31 -9.40
CA ILE A 95 13.58 -14.06 -8.74
C ILE A 95 13.51 -12.90 -9.72
N GLN A 96 13.88 -13.09 -10.98
CA GLN A 96 13.77 -12.07 -12.04
C GLN A 96 12.33 -11.58 -12.17
N VAL A 97 11.35 -12.49 -12.22
CA VAL A 97 9.93 -12.08 -12.30
C VAL A 97 9.52 -11.33 -11.05
N TRP A 98 9.93 -11.77 -9.87
CA TRP A 98 9.63 -11.07 -8.63
C TRP A 98 10.19 -9.65 -8.61
N LEU A 99 11.43 -9.45 -9.10
CA LEU A 99 12.03 -8.12 -9.21
C LEU A 99 11.28 -7.23 -10.21
N LEU A 100 10.84 -7.78 -11.35
CA LEU A 100 10.01 -7.05 -12.31
C LEU A 100 8.68 -6.59 -11.69
N LEU A 101 8.02 -7.46 -10.91
CA LEU A 101 6.80 -7.11 -10.16
C LEU A 101 7.07 -6.01 -9.12
N GLY A 102 8.14 -6.16 -8.34
CA GLY A 102 8.52 -5.18 -7.32
C GLY A 102 8.92 -3.81 -7.90
N ARG A 103 9.31 -3.74 -9.15
CA ARG A 103 9.61 -2.52 -9.91
C ARG A 103 8.46 -2.05 -10.78
N HIS A 104 7.28 -2.66 -10.63
CA HIS A 104 6.06 -2.36 -11.39
C HIS A 104 6.20 -2.50 -12.92
N GLU A 105 7.13 -3.33 -13.38
CA GLU A 105 7.30 -3.66 -14.81
C GLU A 105 6.35 -4.81 -15.19
N PHE A 106 5.05 -4.63 -14.95
CA PHE A 106 4.03 -5.68 -15.05
C PHE A 106 3.91 -6.35 -16.43
N PRO A 107 4.01 -5.65 -17.58
CA PRO A 107 4.03 -6.31 -18.88
C PRO A 107 5.19 -7.29 -19.03
N SER A 108 6.40 -6.87 -18.64
CA SER A 108 7.60 -7.72 -18.69
C SER A 108 7.52 -8.88 -17.69
N ALA A 109 6.94 -8.63 -16.50
CA ALA A 109 6.69 -9.66 -15.50
C ALA A 109 5.71 -10.72 -16.01
N LEU A 110 4.62 -10.31 -16.69
CA LEU A 110 3.65 -11.23 -17.29
C LEU A 110 4.26 -12.09 -18.39
N GLU A 111 5.06 -11.50 -19.26
CA GLU A 111 5.78 -12.23 -20.31
C GLU A 111 6.72 -13.28 -19.72
N ALA A 112 7.58 -12.88 -18.78
CA ALA A 112 8.52 -13.76 -18.11
C ALA A 112 7.83 -14.88 -17.29
N ALA A 113 6.75 -14.54 -16.55
CA ALA A 113 5.94 -15.51 -15.80
C ALA A 113 5.27 -16.52 -16.75
N THR A 114 4.76 -16.07 -17.89
CA THR A 114 4.15 -16.93 -18.90
C THR A 114 5.17 -17.90 -19.49
N ALA A 115 6.38 -17.44 -19.77
CA ALA A 115 7.48 -18.29 -20.25
C ALA A 115 7.89 -19.32 -19.17
N LEU A 116 7.94 -18.93 -17.89
CA LEU A 116 8.20 -19.83 -16.78
C LEU A 116 7.09 -20.86 -16.60
N ASN A 117 5.83 -20.49 -16.72
CA ASN A 117 4.70 -21.41 -16.58
C ASN A 117 4.74 -22.53 -17.59
N LYS A 118 5.21 -22.27 -18.83
CA LYS A 118 5.43 -23.31 -19.85
C LYS A 118 6.54 -24.32 -19.45
N ARG A 119 7.52 -23.87 -18.67
CA ARG A 119 8.64 -24.72 -18.20
C ARG A 119 8.28 -25.51 -16.95
N VAL A 120 7.48 -24.92 -16.06
CA VAL A 120 7.09 -25.47 -14.74
C VAL A 120 5.60 -25.22 -14.49
N PRO A 121 4.72 -25.97 -15.16
CA PRO A 121 3.26 -25.70 -15.17
C PRO A 121 2.56 -25.92 -13.82
N ASP A 122 3.20 -26.60 -12.86
CA ASP A 122 2.62 -26.91 -11.54
C ASP A 122 3.30 -26.12 -10.41
N ASP A 123 3.98 -25.02 -10.72
CA ASP A 123 4.64 -24.19 -9.73
C ASP A 123 3.73 -23.09 -9.18
N VAL A 124 3.39 -23.20 -7.89
CA VAL A 124 2.51 -22.25 -7.20
C VAL A 124 3.01 -20.81 -7.25
N PHE A 125 4.33 -20.59 -7.15
CA PHE A 125 4.89 -19.24 -7.19
C PHE A 125 4.75 -18.60 -8.57
N VAL A 126 4.89 -19.40 -9.63
CA VAL A 126 4.72 -18.91 -11.01
C VAL A 126 3.27 -18.49 -11.26
N TYR A 127 2.28 -19.22 -10.74
CA TYR A 127 0.89 -18.76 -10.76
C TYR A 127 0.66 -17.52 -9.92
N GLY A 128 1.39 -17.36 -8.81
CA GLY A 128 1.39 -16.12 -8.04
C GLY A 128 1.85 -14.91 -8.86
N PHE A 129 2.93 -15.07 -9.61
CA PHE A 129 3.41 -14.01 -10.51
C PHE A 129 2.43 -13.68 -11.63
N LEU A 130 1.79 -14.71 -12.21
CA LEU A 130 0.73 -14.51 -13.20
C LEU A 130 -0.49 -13.79 -12.60
N THR A 131 -0.86 -14.12 -11.37
CA THR A 131 -1.95 -13.44 -10.66
C THR A 131 -1.62 -11.96 -10.46
N ASP A 132 -0.45 -11.66 -9.89
CA ASP A 132 -0.04 -10.28 -9.57
C ASP A 132 0.05 -9.43 -10.86
N ALA A 133 0.77 -9.91 -11.87
CA ALA A 133 0.94 -9.18 -13.13
C ALA A 133 -0.39 -8.92 -13.84
N ASN A 134 -1.30 -9.92 -13.89
CA ASN A 134 -2.60 -9.75 -14.52
C ASN A 134 -3.52 -8.81 -13.74
N ALA A 135 -3.52 -8.87 -12.39
CA ALA A 135 -4.32 -7.96 -11.56
C ALA A 135 -3.90 -6.50 -11.77
N GLU A 136 -2.60 -6.22 -11.77
CA GLU A 136 -2.04 -4.89 -11.97
C GLU A 136 -2.22 -4.35 -13.41
N LEU A 137 -2.38 -5.25 -14.39
CA LEU A 137 -2.69 -4.88 -15.77
C LEU A 137 -4.21 -4.73 -16.03
N GLY A 138 -5.08 -5.02 -15.03
CA GLY A 138 -6.53 -5.01 -15.19
C GLY A 138 -7.11 -6.27 -15.87
N ASN A 139 -6.30 -7.31 -16.04
CA ASN A 139 -6.73 -8.59 -16.64
C ASN A 139 -7.34 -9.51 -15.57
N TYR A 140 -8.39 -9.05 -14.89
CA TYR A 140 -8.91 -9.67 -13.67
C TYR A 140 -9.36 -11.12 -13.83
N GLU A 141 -10.00 -11.51 -14.94
CA GLU A 141 -10.35 -12.90 -15.20
C GLU A 141 -9.13 -13.84 -15.28
N ALA A 142 -8.04 -13.36 -15.86
CA ALA A 142 -6.80 -14.13 -15.93
C ALA A 142 -6.13 -14.21 -14.56
N ALA A 143 -6.17 -13.13 -13.77
CA ALA A 143 -5.69 -13.11 -12.39
C ALA A 143 -6.47 -14.09 -11.51
N GLU A 144 -7.80 -14.10 -11.59
CA GLU A 144 -8.66 -15.02 -10.85
C GLU A 144 -8.37 -16.49 -11.20
N ARG A 145 -8.28 -16.82 -12.50
CA ARG A 145 -7.90 -18.18 -12.92
C ARG A 145 -6.55 -18.60 -12.38
N ALA A 146 -5.55 -17.71 -12.39
CA ALA A 146 -4.22 -18.01 -11.86
C ALA A 146 -4.25 -18.22 -10.34
N ALA A 147 -4.95 -17.37 -9.59
CA ALA A 147 -5.12 -17.51 -8.15
C ALA A 147 -5.86 -18.81 -7.79
N GLN A 148 -6.89 -19.17 -8.55
CA GLN A 148 -7.61 -20.44 -8.34
C GLN A 148 -6.69 -21.66 -8.57
N TRP A 149 -5.80 -21.61 -9.58
CA TRP A 149 -4.80 -22.66 -9.78
C TRP A 149 -3.85 -22.81 -8.59
N MET A 150 -3.42 -21.70 -7.98
CA MET A 150 -2.59 -21.77 -6.76
C MET A 150 -3.28 -22.55 -5.65
N LEU A 151 -4.56 -22.25 -5.42
CA LEU A 151 -5.36 -22.92 -4.38
C LEU A 151 -5.64 -24.39 -4.71
N ASN A 152 -5.85 -24.73 -5.98
CA ASN A 152 -6.08 -26.11 -6.43
C ASN A 152 -4.81 -26.96 -6.30
N LEU A 153 -3.65 -26.42 -6.71
CA LEU A 153 -2.35 -27.12 -6.62
C LEU A 153 -1.94 -27.37 -5.16
N ARG A 154 -2.22 -26.41 -4.29
CA ARG A 154 -1.86 -26.51 -2.88
C ARG A 154 -2.92 -25.83 -2.01
N PRO A 155 -3.97 -26.54 -1.60
CA PRO A 155 -5.02 -26.00 -0.75
C PRO A 155 -4.44 -25.37 0.54
N GLY A 156 -4.95 -24.20 0.91
CA GLY A 156 -4.51 -23.50 2.12
C GLY A 156 -3.11 -22.86 2.03
N ASN A 157 -2.51 -22.78 0.84
CA ASN A 157 -1.22 -22.09 0.71
C ASN A 157 -1.38 -20.58 0.93
N LEU A 158 -0.54 -20.02 1.77
CA LEU A 158 -0.56 -18.60 2.14
C LEU A 158 -0.48 -17.64 0.94
N PRO A 159 0.45 -17.81 -0.03
CA PRO A 159 0.51 -16.95 -1.20
C PRO A 159 -0.76 -16.95 -2.07
N GLY A 160 -1.45 -18.09 -2.17
CA GLY A 160 -2.72 -18.20 -2.89
C GLY A 160 -3.87 -17.54 -2.16
N MET A 161 -3.96 -17.74 -0.83
CA MET A 161 -5.02 -17.12 0.00
C MET A 161 -4.92 -15.59 -0.01
N THR A 162 -3.73 -15.03 0.12
CA THR A 162 -3.55 -13.56 0.12
C THR A 162 -3.90 -12.92 -1.21
N ARG A 163 -3.59 -13.57 -2.34
CA ARG A 163 -3.95 -13.09 -3.68
C ARG A 163 -5.45 -13.22 -3.96
N ALA A 164 -6.04 -14.34 -3.56
CA ALA A 164 -7.49 -14.52 -3.65
C ALA A 164 -8.24 -13.49 -2.78
N ALA A 165 -7.70 -13.14 -1.61
CA ALA A 165 -8.25 -12.09 -0.77
C ALA A 165 -8.20 -10.71 -1.47
N TYR A 166 -7.07 -10.36 -2.09
CA TYR A 166 -6.95 -9.11 -2.85
C TYR A 166 -7.95 -9.05 -4.03
N LEU A 167 -8.10 -10.14 -4.78
CA LEU A 167 -9.08 -10.18 -5.86
C LEU A 167 -10.53 -10.08 -5.34
N ARG A 168 -10.87 -10.72 -4.21
CA ARG A 168 -12.18 -10.56 -3.57
C ARG A 168 -12.46 -9.12 -3.15
N GLU A 169 -11.46 -8.44 -2.60
CA GLU A 169 -11.57 -7.01 -2.28
C GLU A 169 -11.87 -6.18 -3.53
N LEU A 170 -11.12 -6.38 -4.62
CA LEU A 170 -11.35 -5.71 -5.90
C LEU A 170 -12.76 -5.97 -6.45
N PHE A 171 -13.30 -7.16 -6.22
CA PHE A 171 -14.67 -7.54 -6.64
C PHE A 171 -15.75 -7.15 -5.62
N GLY A 172 -15.39 -6.44 -4.54
CA GLY A 172 -16.33 -5.92 -3.55
C GLY A 172 -16.71 -6.90 -2.44
N ASP A 173 -16.20 -8.13 -2.45
CA ASP A 173 -16.39 -9.13 -1.39
C ASP A 173 -15.37 -8.91 -0.26
N VAL A 174 -15.55 -7.83 0.49
CA VAL A 174 -14.62 -7.40 1.55
C VAL A 174 -14.60 -8.38 2.73
N ASP A 175 -15.76 -8.96 3.09
CA ASP A 175 -15.82 -9.94 4.18
C ASP A 175 -15.15 -11.26 3.78
N GLY A 176 -15.39 -11.76 2.57
CA GLY A 176 -14.69 -12.95 2.08
C GLY A 176 -13.18 -12.74 1.87
N ALA A 177 -12.76 -11.51 1.55
CA ALA A 177 -11.34 -11.14 1.54
C ALA A 177 -10.73 -11.21 2.94
N TYR A 178 -11.45 -10.69 3.95
CA TYR A 178 -11.02 -10.77 5.34
C TYR A 178 -10.89 -12.22 5.84
N ASP A 179 -11.86 -13.06 5.55
CA ASP A 179 -11.84 -14.48 5.97
C ASP A 179 -10.62 -15.22 5.40
N LEU A 180 -10.26 -14.95 4.14
CA LEU A 180 -9.04 -15.49 3.54
C LEU A 180 -7.75 -14.95 4.17
N MET A 181 -7.70 -13.66 4.52
CA MET A 181 -6.56 -13.07 5.22
C MET A 181 -6.43 -13.62 6.64
N ASP A 182 -7.55 -13.83 7.36
CA ASP A 182 -7.53 -14.44 8.69
C ASP A 182 -7.01 -15.88 8.61
N ALA A 183 -7.52 -16.68 7.66
CA ALA A 183 -7.02 -18.04 7.43
C ALA A 183 -5.52 -18.06 7.07
N ALA A 184 -5.05 -17.08 6.27
CA ALA A 184 -3.64 -16.92 5.96
C ALA A 184 -2.82 -16.57 7.21
N TYR A 185 -3.32 -15.68 8.07
CA TYR A 185 -2.67 -15.30 9.32
C TYR A 185 -2.49 -16.49 10.27
N GLN A 186 -3.52 -17.31 10.42
CA GLN A 186 -3.47 -18.53 11.24
C GLN A 186 -2.43 -19.54 10.73
N GLY A 187 -2.15 -19.54 9.43
CA GLY A 187 -1.14 -20.40 8.80
C GLY A 187 0.30 -19.85 8.88
N THR A 188 0.51 -18.64 9.41
CA THR A 188 1.85 -18.04 9.50
C THR A 188 2.69 -18.62 10.64
N VAL A 189 4.02 -18.61 10.45
CA VAL A 189 4.97 -18.97 11.50
C VAL A 189 5.21 -17.74 12.38
N PRO A 190 5.20 -17.85 13.72
CA PRO A 190 5.38 -16.70 14.63
C PRO A 190 6.68 -15.91 14.43
N THR A 191 7.73 -16.53 13.92
CA THR A 191 9.03 -15.88 13.65
C THR A 191 9.05 -15.03 12.38
N GLU A 192 8.10 -15.23 11.46
CA GLU A 192 7.94 -14.41 10.24
C GLU A 192 7.15 -13.13 10.56
N THR A 193 7.75 -12.27 11.37
CA THR A 193 7.08 -11.09 11.95
C THR A 193 6.62 -10.09 10.90
N GLU A 194 7.37 -9.90 9.81
CA GLU A 194 6.99 -9.00 8.73
C GLU A 194 5.78 -9.52 7.94
N ASP A 195 5.77 -10.80 7.55
CA ASP A 195 4.62 -11.41 6.86
C ASP A 195 3.35 -11.33 7.72
N ARG A 196 3.47 -11.58 9.04
CA ARG A 196 2.36 -11.45 9.99
C ARG A 196 1.86 -10.02 10.10
N ALA A 197 2.76 -9.04 10.20
CA ALA A 197 2.39 -7.64 10.28
C ALA A 197 1.72 -7.15 8.98
N TRP A 198 2.21 -7.63 7.83
CA TRP A 198 1.58 -7.34 6.53
C TRP A 198 0.15 -7.87 6.46
N ILE A 199 -0.08 -9.14 6.83
CA ILE A 199 -1.42 -9.73 6.80
C ILE A 199 -2.35 -8.98 7.77
N LEU A 200 -1.90 -8.67 8.99
CA LEU A 200 -2.68 -7.86 9.94
C LEU A 200 -2.97 -6.45 9.40
N ALA A 201 -2.02 -5.82 8.71
CA ALA A 201 -2.25 -4.52 8.09
C ALA A 201 -3.33 -4.59 6.99
N GLN A 202 -3.34 -5.68 6.18
CA GLN A 202 -4.40 -5.93 5.20
C GLN A 202 -5.76 -6.23 5.86
N MET A 203 -5.78 -7.05 6.91
CA MET A 203 -7.01 -7.31 7.69
C MET A 203 -7.58 -6.02 8.28
N GLY A 204 -6.71 -5.16 8.84
CA GLY A 204 -7.11 -3.84 9.35
C GLY A 204 -7.66 -2.94 8.24
N HIS A 205 -7.03 -2.93 7.07
CA HIS A 205 -7.53 -2.23 5.89
C HIS A 205 -8.93 -2.74 5.47
N LEU A 206 -9.12 -4.05 5.37
CA LEU A 206 -10.41 -4.63 5.00
C LEU A 206 -11.52 -4.29 6.01
N ARG A 207 -11.23 -4.29 7.32
CA ARG A 207 -12.19 -3.82 8.33
C ARG A 207 -12.50 -2.34 8.21
N PHE A 208 -11.50 -1.53 7.86
CA PHE A 208 -11.69 -0.11 7.58
C PHE A 208 -12.60 0.12 6.37
N VAL A 209 -12.35 -0.56 5.24
CA VAL A 209 -13.20 -0.49 4.03
C VAL A 209 -14.61 -0.99 4.29
N ALA A 210 -14.80 -1.96 5.20
CA ALA A 210 -16.10 -2.42 5.65
C ALA A 210 -16.82 -1.44 6.61
N GLY A 211 -16.21 -0.29 6.96
CA GLY A 211 -16.75 0.68 7.92
C GLY A 211 -16.60 0.27 9.39
N ARG A 212 -15.87 -0.80 9.68
CA ARG A 212 -15.64 -1.33 11.05
C ARG A 212 -14.39 -0.70 11.66
N THR A 213 -14.45 0.61 11.89
CA THR A 213 -13.30 1.44 12.23
C THR A 213 -12.59 1.02 13.54
N ASP A 214 -13.34 0.62 14.57
CA ASP A 214 -12.75 0.20 15.85
C ASP A 214 -12.04 -1.16 15.74
N GLU A 215 -12.60 -2.10 14.95
CA GLU A 215 -11.95 -3.37 14.66
C GLU A 215 -10.66 -3.14 13.85
N ALA A 216 -10.72 -2.25 12.86
CA ALA A 216 -9.55 -1.87 12.06
C ALA A 216 -8.42 -1.32 12.94
N GLU A 217 -8.74 -0.37 13.85
CA GLU A 217 -7.75 0.18 14.77
C GLU A 217 -7.10 -0.90 15.64
N ASN A 218 -7.89 -1.80 16.21
CA ASN A 218 -7.37 -2.87 17.06
C ASN A 218 -6.42 -3.81 16.31
N ILE A 219 -6.77 -4.19 15.08
CA ILE A 219 -5.94 -5.07 14.25
C ILE A 219 -4.65 -4.36 13.81
N LEU A 220 -4.73 -3.08 13.42
CA LEU A 220 -3.56 -2.29 13.03
C LEU A 220 -2.58 -2.08 14.19
N ARG A 221 -3.09 -1.91 15.41
CA ARG A 221 -2.24 -1.88 16.62
C ARG A 221 -1.56 -3.24 16.87
N GLN A 222 -2.23 -4.36 16.60
CA GLN A 222 -1.60 -5.69 16.66
C GLN A 222 -0.49 -5.82 15.61
N ALA A 223 -0.69 -5.31 14.39
CA ALA A 223 0.36 -5.29 13.38
C ALA A 223 1.60 -4.54 13.85
N LEU A 224 1.42 -3.36 14.48
CA LEU A 224 2.51 -2.56 15.05
C LEU A 224 3.16 -3.19 16.29
N ALA A 225 2.43 -4.02 17.04
CA ALA A 225 3.01 -4.80 18.13
C ALA A 225 3.87 -5.97 17.64
N VAL A 226 3.49 -6.58 16.51
CA VAL A 226 4.26 -7.67 15.87
C VAL A 226 5.51 -7.13 15.16
N PHE A 227 5.39 -6.00 14.46
CA PHE A 227 6.49 -5.34 13.75
C PHE A 227 6.42 -3.82 14.02
N PRO A 228 7.17 -3.32 15.00
CA PRO A 228 7.17 -1.89 15.34
C PRO A 228 7.58 -1.01 14.15
N GLY A 229 6.83 0.07 13.93
CA GLY A 229 7.10 1.00 12.83
C GLY A 229 6.71 0.50 11.44
N TYR A 230 5.93 -0.58 11.33
CA TYR A 230 5.55 -1.14 10.04
C TYR A 230 4.73 -0.15 9.20
N HIS A 231 5.31 0.33 8.12
CA HIS A 231 4.82 1.47 7.36
C HIS A 231 3.40 1.28 6.78
N TYR A 232 3.01 0.06 6.37
CA TYR A 232 1.63 -0.22 5.90
C TYR A 232 0.61 -0.10 7.04
N ALA A 233 0.94 -0.57 8.24
CA ALA A 233 0.06 -0.45 9.39
C ALA A 233 -0.06 1.00 9.86
N LEU A 234 1.04 1.77 9.86
CA LEU A 234 1.03 3.20 10.17
C LEU A 234 0.13 3.98 9.20
N GLY A 235 0.26 3.75 7.88
CA GLY A 235 -0.57 4.40 6.87
C GLY A 235 -2.06 4.10 7.02
N ASN A 236 -2.42 2.83 7.23
CA ASN A 236 -3.81 2.45 7.45
C ASN A 236 -4.38 2.99 8.78
N LEU A 237 -3.58 3.04 9.84
CA LEU A 237 -4.00 3.64 11.12
C LEU A 237 -4.19 5.16 10.98
N ALA A 238 -3.38 5.84 10.17
CA ALA A 238 -3.57 7.25 9.86
C ALA A 238 -4.92 7.51 9.17
N LYS A 239 -5.34 6.65 8.22
CA LYS A 239 -6.67 6.73 7.58
C LYS A 239 -7.80 6.60 8.61
N VAL A 240 -7.64 5.71 9.59
CA VAL A 240 -8.58 5.59 10.73
C VAL A 240 -8.64 6.90 11.51
N ARG A 241 -7.49 7.54 11.82
CA ARG A 241 -7.44 8.84 12.53
C ARG A 241 -8.08 9.96 11.74
N ILE A 242 -7.87 10.03 10.43
CA ILE A 242 -8.52 11.01 9.54
C ILE A 242 -10.04 10.87 9.62
N THR A 243 -10.56 9.64 9.52
CA THR A 243 -12.01 9.38 9.62
C THR A 243 -12.58 9.79 10.99
N GLN A 244 -11.80 9.64 12.07
CA GLN A 244 -12.13 10.11 13.41
C GLN A 244 -11.91 11.62 13.60
N ARG A 245 -11.46 12.35 12.60
CA ARG A 245 -11.05 13.78 12.62
C ARG A 245 -9.93 14.09 13.61
N ARG A 246 -9.11 13.11 13.91
CA ARG A 246 -7.93 13.22 14.78
C ARG A 246 -6.70 13.53 13.92
N TYR A 247 -6.71 14.69 13.27
CA TYR A 247 -5.76 15.03 12.21
C TYR A 247 -4.32 15.13 12.71
N ASP A 248 -4.04 15.68 13.88
CA ASP A 248 -2.67 15.76 14.43
C ASP A 248 -2.07 14.38 14.70
N GLU A 249 -2.90 13.42 15.12
CA GLU A 249 -2.44 12.03 15.27
C GLU A 249 -2.21 11.37 13.93
N ALA A 250 -3.04 11.66 12.93
CA ALA A 250 -2.82 11.20 11.57
C ALA A 250 -1.48 11.73 11.02
N VAL A 251 -1.20 13.04 11.19
CA VAL A 251 0.10 13.64 10.80
C VAL A 251 1.26 12.92 11.47
N THR A 252 1.15 12.63 12.77
CA THR A 252 2.20 11.90 13.50
C THR A 252 2.44 10.51 12.91
N LEU A 253 1.38 9.78 12.59
CA LEU A 253 1.47 8.42 12.03
C LEU A 253 2.05 8.41 10.60
N VAL A 254 1.62 9.33 9.73
CA VAL A 254 2.16 9.39 8.36
C VAL A 254 3.59 9.94 8.34
N GLN A 255 3.98 10.79 9.30
CA GLN A 255 5.38 11.18 9.48
C GLN A 255 6.22 9.96 9.86
N GLN A 256 5.79 9.17 10.85
CA GLN A 256 6.47 7.92 11.20
C GLN A 256 6.53 6.93 10.04
N ARG A 257 5.46 6.87 9.21
CA ARG A 257 5.45 6.09 7.97
C ARG A 257 6.52 6.54 7.00
N TYR A 258 6.63 7.85 6.76
CA TYR A 258 7.63 8.42 5.86
C TYR A 258 9.04 8.22 6.38
N ASP A 259 9.25 8.38 7.69
CA ASP A 259 10.57 8.14 8.32
C ASP A 259 11.01 6.67 8.19
N ALA A 260 10.07 5.73 8.32
CA ALA A 260 10.34 4.29 8.20
C ALA A 260 10.51 3.84 6.73
N ALA A 261 9.81 4.47 5.81
CA ALA A 261 9.75 4.13 4.40
C ALA A 261 9.68 5.42 3.55
N PRO A 262 10.83 6.06 3.26
CA PRO A 262 10.89 7.38 2.63
C PRO A 262 10.60 7.34 1.12
N HIS A 263 9.44 6.80 0.73
CA HIS A 263 8.93 6.75 -0.63
C HIS A 263 8.09 8.00 -0.95
N ALA A 264 8.02 8.40 -2.22
CA ALA A 264 7.28 9.59 -2.65
C ALA A 264 5.78 9.49 -2.27
N GLU A 265 5.14 8.35 -2.46
CA GLU A 265 3.74 8.12 -2.06
C GLU A 265 3.49 8.42 -0.57
N ASN A 266 4.41 7.99 0.31
CA ASN A 266 4.26 8.23 1.75
C ASN A 266 4.41 9.72 2.10
N LEU A 267 5.17 10.48 1.31
CA LEU A 267 5.30 11.92 1.45
C LEU A 267 4.04 12.65 0.93
N TYR A 268 3.38 12.12 -0.10
CA TYR A 268 2.08 12.62 -0.55
C TYR A 268 1.02 12.46 0.55
N ASP A 269 0.94 11.29 1.18
CA ASP A 269 0.02 11.05 2.31
C ASP A 269 0.29 12.01 3.49
N LEU A 270 1.58 12.32 3.75
CA LEU A 270 1.96 13.30 4.78
C LEU A 270 1.46 14.71 4.41
N ALA A 271 1.60 15.10 3.15
CA ALA A 271 1.17 16.41 2.69
C ALA A 271 -0.36 16.56 2.80
N GLU A 272 -1.13 15.56 2.38
CA GLU A 272 -2.60 15.54 2.55
C GLU A 272 -3.02 15.62 4.03
N ALA A 273 -2.36 14.85 4.90
CA ALA A 273 -2.67 14.88 6.34
C ALA A 273 -2.35 16.23 6.98
N LEU A 274 -1.25 16.88 6.58
CA LEU A 274 -0.90 18.24 7.03
C LEU A 274 -1.93 19.28 6.58
N GLU A 275 -2.43 19.17 5.34
CA GLU A 275 -3.49 20.05 4.84
C GLU A 275 -4.78 19.88 5.63
N LEU A 276 -5.21 18.62 5.89
CA LEU A 276 -6.38 18.31 6.73
C LEU A 276 -6.23 18.83 8.18
N ALA A 277 -5.01 18.88 8.71
CA ALA A 277 -4.69 19.44 10.02
C ALA A 277 -4.61 20.98 10.03
N GLY A 278 -4.86 21.67 8.89
CA GLY A 278 -4.77 23.11 8.75
C GLY A 278 -3.32 23.65 8.76
N ARG A 279 -2.32 22.78 8.58
CA ARG A 279 -0.89 23.12 8.54
C ARG A 279 -0.43 23.42 7.13
N GLU A 280 -1.10 24.39 6.47
CA GLU A 280 -0.93 24.72 5.05
C GLU A 280 0.53 24.97 4.63
N GLY A 281 1.31 25.67 5.48
CA GLY A 281 2.71 25.98 5.18
C GLY A 281 3.60 24.71 5.11
N ASP A 282 3.36 23.76 5.97
CA ASP A 282 4.09 22.49 6.00
C ASP A 282 3.59 21.56 4.90
N ALA A 283 2.27 21.51 4.64
CA ALA A 283 1.67 20.77 3.53
C ALA A 283 2.28 21.20 2.18
N LYS A 284 2.37 22.52 1.95
CA LYS A 284 2.99 23.07 0.72
C LYS A 284 4.45 22.64 0.54
N LYS A 285 5.22 22.59 1.62
CA LYS A 285 6.61 22.10 1.56
C LYS A 285 6.66 20.62 1.23
N ALA A 286 5.83 19.81 1.90
CA ALA A 286 5.75 18.36 1.67
C ALA A 286 5.31 18.04 0.24
N PHE A 287 4.32 18.74 -0.32
CA PHE A 287 3.93 18.61 -1.71
C PHE A 287 5.03 18.99 -2.69
N ALA A 288 5.80 20.06 -2.42
CA ALA A 288 6.92 20.45 -3.29
C ALA A 288 8.05 19.41 -3.28
N GLU A 289 8.35 18.83 -2.11
CA GLU A 289 9.31 17.74 -1.98
C GLU A 289 8.80 16.46 -2.67
N PHE A 290 7.52 16.15 -2.50
CA PHE A 290 6.84 15.05 -3.19
C PHE A 290 6.97 15.19 -4.72
N GLU A 291 6.64 16.36 -5.29
CA GLU A 291 6.76 16.62 -6.73
C GLU A 291 8.18 16.37 -7.22
N ALA A 292 9.18 16.94 -6.54
CA ALA A 292 10.58 16.79 -6.91
C ALA A 292 11.05 15.33 -6.87
N LYS A 293 10.67 14.58 -5.81
CA LYS A 293 11.03 13.20 -5.63
C LYS A 293 10.33 12.28 -6.66
N SER A 294 9.04 12.47 -6.85
CA SER A 294 8.26 11.69 -7.84
C SER A 294 8.76 11.90 -9.27
N LEU A 295 9.10 13.13 -9.65
CA LEU A 295 9.68 13.41 -10.98
C LEU A 295 11.06 12.77 -11.16
N ALA A 296 11.88 12.70 -10.11
CA ALA A 296 13.15 11.98 -10.15
C ALA A 296 12.97 10.46 -10.25
N GLU A 297 11.90 9.92 -9.69
CA GLU A 297 11.56 8.50 -9.70
C GLU A 297 10.79 8.09 -10.96
N SER A 298 10.00 8.98 -11.58
CA SER A 298 9.17 8.66 -12.77
C SER A 298 9.97 8.33 -14.04
N ALA A 299 11.30 8.54 -14.05
CA ALA A 299 12.19 7.89 -15.01
C ALA A 299 12.23 6.35 -14.85
N ARG A 300 11.67 5.83 -13.76
CA ARG A 300 11.54 4.42 -13.41
C ARG A 300 10.05 4.16 -13.28
N LYS A 301 9.48 3.29 -13.99
CA LYS A 301 8.05 2.93 -13.95
C LYS A 301 7.65 2.44 -12.55
N ASP A 302 7.31 3.37 -11.66
CA ASP A 302 6.79 3.06 -10.32
C ASP A 302 5.40 3.65 -10.10
N ASN A 303 4.77 3.38 -8.92
CA ASN A 303 3.40 3.80 -8.62
C ASN A 303 3.22 5.28 -8.29
N SER A 304 4.26 6.07 -8.21
CA SER A 304 4.14 7.49 -7.83
C SER A 304 3.43 8.34 -8.89
N SER A 305 3.17 7.76 -10.06
CA SER A 305 2.44 8.43 -11.14
C SER A 305 0.99 8.75 -10.78
N ARG A 306 0.29 7.92 -9.98
CA ARG A 306 -1.11 8.19 -9.59
C ARG A 306 -1.21 9.38 -8.63
N GLU A 307 -0.36 9.43 -7.65
CA GLU A 307 -0.30 10.53 -6.68
C GLU A 307 0.08 11.83 -7.37
N LEU A 308 0.95 11.79 -8.40
CA LEU A 308 1.26 12.96 -9.24
C LEU A 308 0.04 13.44 -10.02
N VAL A 309 -0.81 12.54 -10.52
CA VAL A 309 -2.06 12.91 -11.19
C VAL A 309 -2.96 13.68 -10.23
N PHE A 310 -3.19 13.15 -9.02
CA PHE A 310 -4.02 13.82 -8.02
C PHE A 310 -3.40 15.14 -7.54
N TYR A 311 -2.09 15.17 -7.31
CA TYR A 311 -1.38 16.39 -6.95
C TYR A 311 -1.57 17.50 -7.99
N TYR A 312 -1.38 17.20 -9.28
CA TYR A 312 -1.55 18.19 -10.33
C TYR A 312 -3.01 18.58 -10.57
N ALA A 313 -3.93 17.67 -10.35
CA ALA A 313 -5.37 17.95 -10.48
C ALA A 313 -5.90 18.81 -9.32
N ASP A 314 -5.62 18.42 -8.07
CA ASP A 314 -6.32 18.93 -6.90
C ASP A 314 -5.53 19.99 -6.12
N HIS A 315 -4.20 19.90 -6.05
CA HIS A 315 -3.35 20.78 -5.24
C HIS A 315 -2.57 21.79 -6.06
N ALA A 316 -1.92 21.38 -7.14
CA ALA A 316 -1.13 22.28 -7.98
C ALA A 316 -1.96 23.00 -9.07
N HIS A 317 -3.22 22.59 -9.30
CA HIS A 317 -4.14 23.13 -10.30
C HIS A 317 -3.52 23.21 -11.71
N ARG A 318 -2.83 22.12 -12.11
CA ARG A 318 -2.22 21.96 -13.44
C ARG A 318 -2.88 20.80 -14.19
N PRO A 319 -4.16 20.93 -14.60
CA PRO A 319 -4.94 19.82 -15.16
C PRO A 319 -4.30 19.20 -16.42
N ALA A 320 -3.69 19.99 -17.28
CA ALA A 320 -3.04 19.47 -18.48
C ALA A 320 -1.88 18.52 -18.14
N LYS A 321 -1.11 18.82 -17.08
CA LYS A 321 -0.01 17.96 -16.63
C LYS A 321 -0.53 16.69 -15.97
N ALA A 322 -1.61 16.79 -15.20
CA ALA A 322 -2.30 15.61 -14.66
C ALA A 322 -2.73 14.64 -15.78
N LEU A 323 -3.32 15.19 -16.85
CA LEU A 323 -3.77 14.38 -18.00
C LEU A 323 -2.60 13.74 -18.75
N GLU A 324 -1.51 14.47 -18.96
CA GLU A 324 -0.30 13.95 -19.60
C GLU A 324 0.23 12.71 -18.87
N ILE A 325 0.38 12.79 -17.55
CA ILE A 325 0.89 11.68 -16.73
C ILE A 325 -0.12 10.51 -16.72
N ALA A 326 -1.41 10.80 -16.53
CA ALA A 326 -2.44 9.78 -16.52
C ALA A 326 -2.53 9.02 -17.86
N MET A 327 -2.35 9.70 -18.99
CA MET A 327 -2.31 9.06 -20.32
C MET A 327 -1.07 8.17 -20.47
N GLN A 328 0.09 8.57 -19.96
CA GLN A 328 1.30 7.75 -20.00
C GLN A 328 1.10 6.45 -19.21
N GLU A 329 0.53 6.54 -17.99
CA GLU A 329 0.23 5.37 -17.16
C GLU A 329 -0.82 4.48 -17.82
N PHE A 330 -1.90 5.06 -18.30
CA PHE A 330 -2.98 4.35 -18.97
C PHE A 330 -2.57 3.62 -20.26
N ALA A 331 -1.47 4.02 -20.91
CA ALA A 331 -0.98 3.36 -22.12
C ALA A 331 -0.60 1.88 -21.92
N TRP A 332 -0.32 1.46 -20.67
CA TRP A 332 0.15 0.12 -20.36
C TRP A 332 -0.51 -0.53 -19.15
N ARG A 333 -1.26 0.21 -18.34
CA ARG A 333 -1.88 -0.26 -17.10
C ARG A 333 -3.36 0.15 -17.04
N HIS A 334 -4.24 -0.79 -16.69
CA HIS A 334 -5.70 -0.60 -16.74
C HIS A 334 -6.39 -1.10 -15.46
N ASP A 335 -5.67 -1.20 -14.36
CA ASP A 335 -6.29 -1.53 -13.07
C ASP A 335 -7.27 -0.44 -12.61
N VAL A 336 -8.14 -0.78 -11.65
CA VAL A 336 -9.22 0.12 -11.18
C VAL A 336 -8.72 1.47 -10.68
N TYR A 337 -7.52 1.52 -10.10
CA TYR A 337 -6.95 2.76 -9.56
C TYR A 337 -6.34 3.64 -10.66
N THR A 338 -5.74 3.02 -11.67
CA THR A 338 -5.25 3.72 -12.88
C THR A 338 -6.41 4.28 -13.68
N LEU A 339 -7.51 3.52 -13.81
CA LEU A 339 -8.74 3.99 -14.45
C LEU A 339 -9.36 5.18 -13.71
N ASP A 340 -9.35 5.16 -12.36
CA ASP A 340 -9.81 6.28 -11.53
C ASP A 340 -8.97 7.54 -11.73
N ALA A 341 -7.65 7.42 -11.65
CA ALA A 341 -6.74 8.55 -11.84
C ALA A 341 -6.88 9.14 -13.26
N TYR A 342 -7.00 8.30 -14.28
CA TYR A 342 -7.21 8.76 -15.64
C TYR A 342 -8.58 9.43 -15.84
N ALA A 343 -9.64 8.87 -15.25
CA ALA A 343 -10.97 9.47 -15.27
C ALA A 343 -10.98 10.85 -14.59
N TRP A 344 -10.30 10.96 -13.43
CA TRP A 344 -10.18 12.22 -12.74
C TRP A 344 -9.41 13.27 -13.54
N ALA A 345 -8.28 12.89 -14.13
CA ALA A 345 -7.51 13.76 -15.02
C ALA A 345 -8.32 14.24 -16.23
N LEU A 346 -9.13 13.38 -16.84
CA LEU A 346 -10.05 13.74 -17.92
C LEU A 346 -11.09 14.75 -17.44
N HIS A 347 -11.69 14.52 -16.26
CA HIS A 347 -12.71 15.37 -15.67
C HIS A 347 -12.19 16.81 -15.43
N VAL A 348 -11.06 16.98 -14.77
CA VAL A 348 -10.49 18.32 -14.50
C VAL A 348 -10.02 19.05 -15.77
N ASN A 349 -9.96 18.35 -16.91
CA ASN A 349 -9.75 18.91 -18.24
C ASN A 349 -11.06 19.10 -19.06
N GLY A 350 -12.24 18.95 -18.45
CA GLY A 350 -13.55 19.14 -19.09
C GLY A 350 -13.94 18.02 -20.07
N ARG A 351 -13.26 16.85 -20.04
CA ARG A 351 -13.53 15.70 -20.90
C ARG A 351 -14.46 14.69 -20.18
N ASP A 352 -15.56 15.18 -19.64
CA ASP A 352 -16.43 14.44 -18.71
C ASP A 352 -17.07 13.18 -19.32
N ALA A 353 -17.42 13.20 -20.60
CA ALA A 353 -17.98 12.02 -21.27
C ALA A 353 -16.96 10.86 -21.34
N GLU A 354 -15.70 11.18 -21.55
CA GLU A 354 -14.61 10.18 -21.54
C GLU A 354 -14.29 9.76 -20.12
N ALA A 355 -14.26 10.71 -19.17
CA ALA A 355 -14.09 10.43 -17.75
C ALA A 355 -15.13 9.44 -17.23
N ARG A 356 -16.40 9.65 -17.58
CA ARG A 356 -17.50 8.75 -17.21
C ARG A 356 -17.25 7.32 -17.67
N LYS A 357 -16.79 7.13 -18.90
CA LYS A 357 -16.50 5.79 -19.43
C LYS A 357 -15.44 5.07 -18.60
N GLN A 358 -14.36 5.77 -18.23
CA GLN A 358 -13.28 5.16 -17.48
C GLN A 358 -13.68 4.83 -16.04
N ILE A 359 -14.38 5.75 -15.37
CA ILE A 359 -14.78 5.53 -13.98
C ILE A 359 -15.86 4.45 -13.86
N GLU A 360 -16.79 4.35 -14.81
CA GLU A 360 -17.78 3.27 -14.87
C GLU A 360 -17.12 1.93 -15.15
N THR A 361 -16.05 1.89 -15.96
CA THR A 361 -15.24 0.69 -16.17
C THR A 361 -14.57 0.26 -14.86
N ALA A 362 -13.96 1.18 -14.11
CA ALA A 362 -13.36 0.89 -12.81
C ALA A 362 -14.41 0.32 -11.82
N LEU A 363 -15.56 0.95 -11.73
CA LEU A 363 -16.63 0.53 -10.82
C LEU A 363 -17.31 -0.79 -11.23
N SER A 364 -17.30 -1.15 -12.51
CA SER A 364 -17.86 -2.41 -13.00
C SER A 364 -17.14 -3.65 -12.47
N VAL A 365 -15.91 -3.50 -12.00
CA VAL A 365 -15.13 -4.57 -11.34
C VAL A 365 -15.72 -4.93 -9.98
N GLY A 366 -16.36 -3.96 -9.30
CA GLY A 366 -16.98 -4.17 -8.00
C GLY A 366 -16.31 -3.46 -6.82
N ILE A 367 -15.19 -2.77 -7.06
CA ILE A 367 -14.40 -2.11 -6.02
C ILE A 367 -15.24 -1.20 -5.12
N ARG A 368 -15.00 -1.27 -3.82
CA ARG A 368 -15.64 -0.41 -2.80
C ARG A 368 -14.65 0.62 -2.28
N ALA A 369 -14.46 1.70 -3.04
CA ALA A 369 -13.54 2.77 -2.71
C ALA A 369 -14.27 4.13 -2.67
N ALA A 370 -14.24 4.80 -1.52
CA ALA A 370 -14.96 6.06 -1.30
C ALA A 370 -14.52 7.15 -2.29
N ARG A 371 -13.22 7.25 -2.59
CA ARG A 371 -12.69 8.21 -3.57
C ARG A 371 -13.23 7.95 -4.98
N ILE A 372 -13.22 6.70 -5.44
CA ILE A 372 -13.71 6.34 -6.78
C ILE A 372 -15.20 6.67 -6.91
N PHE A 373 -16.00 6.38 -5.88
CA PHE A 373 -17.39 6.78 -5.86
C PHE A 373 -17.59 8.30 -5.82
N ALA A 374 -16.74 9.05 -5.10
CA ALA A 374 -16.80 10.51 -5.08
C ALA A 374 -16.50 11.09 -6.47
N HIS A 375 -15.45 10.61 -7.15
CA HIS A 375 -15.10 11.01 -8.51
C HIS A 375 -16.23 10.68 -9.50
N ALA A 376 -16.81 9.48 -9.44
CA ALA A 376 -17.95 9.10 -10.27
C ALA A 376 -19.16 10.02 -10.03
N GLY A 377 -19.42 10.38 -8.78
CA GLY A 377 -20.49 11.31 -8.40
C GLY A 377 -20.30 12.70 -9.00
N GLU A 378 -19.08 13.24 -8.96
CA GLU A 378 -18.77 14.57 -9.48
C GLU A 378 -18.81 14.60 -11.01
N ILE A 379 -18.19 13.62 -11.67
CA ILE A 379 -18.21 13.46 -13.13
C ILE A 379 -19.66 13.39 -13.65
N THR A 380 -20.49 12.56 -13.02
CA THR A 380 -21.89 12.41 -13.43
C THR A 380 -22.75 13.65 -13.12
N LEU A 381 -22.42 14.39 -12.05
CA LEU A 381 -23.07 15.64 -11.72
C LEU A 381 -22.78 16.72 -12.78
N THR A 382 -21.55 16.82 -13.26
CA THR A 382 -21.16 17.75 -14.33
C THR A 382 -21.88 17.41 -15.64
N LEU A 383 -22.09 16.14 -15.92
CA LEU A 383 -22.89 15.66 -17.07
C LEU A 383 -24.43 15.79 -16.86
N THR A 384 -24.84 16.45 -15.80
CA THR A 384 -26.27 16.65 -15.44
C THR A 384 -27.03 15.37 -15.12
N ASP A 385 -26.38 14.23 -14.97
CA ASP A 385 -26.99 12.97 -14.52
C ASP A 385 -27.07 12.95 -12.98
N ARG A 386 -28.02 13.78 -12.47
CA ARG A 386 -28.20 13.97 -11.04
C ARG A 386 -28.53 12.68 -10.28
N ALA A 387 -29.28 11.78 -10.89
CA ALA A 387 -29.70 10.55 -10.26
C ALA A 387 -28.49 9.61 -10.04
N ALA A 388 -27.61 9.47 -11.04
CA ALA A 388 -26.37 8.74 -10.90
C ALA A 388 -25.42 9.41 -9.90
N ALA A 389 -25.29 10.75 -9.96
CA ALA A 389 -24.45 11.50 -9.04
C ALA A 389 -24.84 11.26 -7.58
N VAL A 390 -26.12 11.38 -7.25
CA VAL A 390 -26.61 11.13 -5.87
C VAL A 390 -26.32 9.71 -5.42
N ARG A 391 -26.54 8.70 -6.27
CA ARG A 391 -26.22 7.30 -5.93
C ARG A 391 -24.74 7.10 -5.62
N TYR A 392 -23.85 7.59 -6.47
CA TYR A 392 -22.40 7.44 -6.26
C TYR A 392 -21.93 8.21 -5.04
N LEU A 393 -22.36 9.44 -4.83
CA LEU A 393 -22.00 10.22 -3.65
C LEU A 393 -22.52 9.58 -2.35
N GLN A 394 -23.72 9.01 -2.35
CA GLN A 394 -24.24 8.25 -1.21
C GLN A 394 -23.40 6.99 -0.93
N GLN A 395 -22.99 6.28 -1.97
CA GLN A 395 -22.07 5.13 -1.82
C GLN A 395 -20.73 5.56 -1.22
N SER A 396 -20.13 6.67 -1.69
CA SER A 396 -18.91 7.22 -1.11
C SER A 396 -19.08 7.49 0.38
N VAL A 397 -20.14 8.19 0.78
CA VAL A 397 -20.40 8.55 2.19
C VAL A 397 -20.69 7.32 3.05
N SER A 398 -21.37 6.30 2.51
CA SER A 398 -21.70 5.09 3.25
C SER A 398 -20.48 4.26 3.65
N LEU A 399 -19.34 4.46 3.01
CA LEU A 399 -18.10 3.79 3.35
C LEU A 399 -17.36 4.45 4.53
N HIS A 400 -17.82 5.60 5.03
CA HIS A 400 -17.25 6.32 6.16
C HIS A 400 -15.71 6.50 6.11
N ALA A 401 -15.13 6.50 4.90
CA ALA A 401 -13.70 6.53 4.69
C ALA A 401 -13.19 7.97 4.45
N ALA A 402 -11.91 8.18 4.65
CA ALA A 402 -11.22 9.39 4.20
C ALA A 402 -11.51 9.61 2.70
N GLY A 403 -11.83 10.85 2.32
CA GLY A 403 -12.26 11.19 0.95
C GLY A 403 -13.78 11.25 0.74
N SER A 404 -14.60 10.85 1.72
CA SER A 404 -16.06 11.00 1.65
C SER A 404 -16.55 12.43 1.98
N GLU A 405 -15.69 13.30 2.49
CA GLU A 405 -16.04 14.68 2.88
C GLU A 405 -16.48 15.53 1.68
N ARG A 406 -15.77 15.38 0.55
CA ARG A 406 -16.15 16.02 -0.72
C ARG A 406 -17.52 15.54 -1.19
N ALA A 407 -17.78 14.25 -1.12
CA ALA A 407 -19.08 13.67 -1.46
C ALA A 407 -20.20 14.18 -0.54
N SER A 408 -19.96 14.29 0.75
CA SER A 408 -20.92 14.84 1.72
C SER A 408 -21.25 16.30 1.42
N THR A 409 -20.24 17.09 1.07
CA THR A 409 -20.40 18.51 0.69
C THR A 409 -21.25 18.64 -0.58
N LEU A 410 -20.99 17.85 -1.61
CA LEU A 410 -21.74 17.86 -2.86
C LEU A 410 -23.19 17.42 -2.65
N LEU A 411 -23.46 16.38 -1.85
CA LEU A 411 -24.81 15.97 -1.50
C LEU A 411 -25.60 17.09 -0.81
N ALA A 412 -24.98 17.80 0.13
CA ALA A 412 -25.59 18.93 0.80
C ALA A 412 -25.91 20.07 -0.16
N GLN A 413 -25.03 20.36 -1.13
CA GLN A 413 -25.29 21.37 -2.17
C GLN A 413 -26.45 20.98 -3.11
N ILE A 414 -26.49 19.69 -3.50
CA ILE A 414 -27.57 19.14 -4.32
C ILE A 414 -28.89 19.29 -3.58
N GLY A 415 -28.99 18.91 -2.30
CA GLY A 415 -30.23 19.04 -1.50
C GLY A 415 -30.71 20.48 -1.32
N ARG A 416 -29.79 21.45 -1.11
CA ARG A 416 -30.15 22.87 -1.00
C ARG A 416 -30.75 23.46 -2.29
N ARG A 417 -30.30 23.01 -3.45
CA ARG A 417 -30.87 23.44 -4.75
C ARG A 417 -32.31 22.94 -4.98
N ASP A 418 -32.71 21.82 -4.35
CA ASP A 418 -34.06 21.28 -4.43
C ASP A 418 -35.04 22.07 -3.56
N ILE A 419 -34.60 22.49 -2.38
CA ILE A 419 -35.44 23.29 -1.46
C ILE A 419 -35.72 24.69 -2.04
N ASN A 420 -34.81 25.21 -2.87
CA ASN A 420 -34.91 26.54 -3.47
C ASN A 420 -35.49 26.55 -4.92
N ARG A 421 -35.97 25.45 -5.43
CA ARG A 421 -36.77 25.43 -6.67
C ARG A 421 -38.23 25.71 -6.33
N PRO A 422 -38.82 26.80 -6.92
CA PRO A 422 -40.20 27.16 -6.68
C PRO A 422 -41.16 26.10 -7.22
#